data_4f14543c049818cd3871affc0c66d471
#
_entry.id   4f14543c049818cd3871affc0c66d471
#
_cell.length_a   1.000
_cell.length_b   1.000
_cell.length_c   1.000
_cell.angle_alpha   90.00
_cell.angle_beta   90.00
_cell.angle_gamma   90.00
#
_symmetry.space_group_name_H-M   'P 1'
#
loop_
_entity.id
_entity.type
_entity.pdbx_description
1 polymer ?
#
loop_
_entity_poly.entity_id
_entity_poly.type
_entity_poly.pdbx_seq_one_letter_code
_entity_poly.pdbx_strand_id
1 'polypeptide(L)'
;LKNRGVVEGFYGTPWSHEVRMSLIDFYGKFKMNSYLYGPKNDPYHSCPNWRLPYPEKEAGNIKELIEACKRNRVDFVWAIHPGQDIKWNEEDYQNLVNKFNLMYDLGVRAFALFFDDISGEGTNPVKQTELLNRLTKDFVKSKGDVAYLTVCPTDYSKLWANPTPQGSLAIYGETLDPSIEVFWTGDVVCSDLTPETLDWVNSRIKRPAYF
;
A
#
# COMPACT_ATOMS: atom_id res chain seq x y z
N LEU A 1 14.70 -12.55 5.59
CA LEU A 1 13.69 -11.50 5.39
C LEU A 1 12.30 -12.12 5.38
N LYS A 2 11.36 -11.52 6.13
CA LYS A 2 9.95 -11.96 6.18
C LYS A 2 9.29 -11.72 4.82
N ASN A 3 9.37 -10.50 4.32
CA ASN A 3 8.79 -10.09 3.04
C ASN A 3 9.90 -9.96 1.98
N ARG A 4 9.65 -10.50 0.81
CA ARG A 4 10.53 -10.49 -0.36
C ARG A 4 9.66 -10.36 -1.59
N GLY A 5 9.61 -9.21 -2.19
CA GLY A 5 8.65 -8.98 -3.26
C GLY A 5 8.98 -7.81 -4.15
N VAL A 6 8.00 -7.45 -4.93
CA VAL A 6 8.08 -6.36 -5.89
C VAL A 6 6.87 -5.46 -5.74
N VAL A 7 7.08 -4.16 -5.84
CA VAL A 7 6.02 -3.14 -5.91
C VAL A 7 5.91 -2.65 -7.35
N GLU A 8 4.77 -2.89 -8.00
CA GLU A 8 4.41 -2.22 -9.24
C GLU A 8 3.76 -0.88 -8.89
N GLY A 9 4.59 0.13 -8.61
CA GLY A 9 4.15 1.45 -8.13
C GLY A 9 4.65 2.63 -8.95
N PHE A 10 5.21 2.38 -10.12
CA PHE A 10 5.79 3.39 -10.97
C PHE A 10 4.74 4.14 -11.82
N TYR A 11 5.14 5.31 -12.32
CA TYR A 11 4.41 6.10 -13.30
C TYR A 11 4.70 5.61 -14.74
N GLY A 12 3.83 5.94 -15.67
CA GLY A 12 3.97 5.58 -17.07
C GLY A 12 3.15 4.34 -17.44
N THR A 13 3.55 3.66 -18.51
CA THR A 13 2.81 2.49 -19.00
C THR A 13 2.90 1.33 -18.01
N PRO A 14 1.78 0.88 -17.42
CA PRO A 14 1.77 -0.29 -16.54
C PRO A 14 2.23 -1.54 -17.29
N TRP A 15 2.70 -2.54 -16.57
CA TRP A 15 2.97 -3.84 -17.18
C TRP A 15 1.70 -4.43 -17.80
N SER A 16 1.85 -5.14 -18.93
CA SER A 16 0.73 -5.86 -19.51
C SER A 16 0.31 -7.04 -18.61
N HIS A 17 -0.89 -7.53 -18.83
CA HIS A 17 -1.40 -8.70 -18.09
C HIS A 17 -0.48 -9.91 -18.23
N GLU A 18 -0.01 -10.18 -19.46
CA GLU A 18 0.89 -11.30 -19.77
C GLU A 18 2.25 -11.14 -19.06
N VAL A 19 2.79 -9.91 -19.00
CA VAL A 19 4.03 -9.64 -18.27
C VAL A 19 3.84 -9.88 -16.78
N ARG A 20 2.75 -9.41 -16.20
CA ARG A 20 2.43 -9.66 -14.77
C ARG A 20 2.32 -11.15 -14.47
N MET A 21 1.63 -11.92 -15.31
CA MET A 21 1.51 -13.38 -15.16
C MET A 21 2.87 -14.06 -15.17
N SER A 22 3.73 -13.70 -16.14
CA SER A 22 5.10 -14.23 -16.25
C SER A 22 5.97 -13.85 -15.04
N LEU A 23 5.84 -12.61 -14.53
CA LEU A 23 6.58 -12.16 -13.36
C LEU A 23 6.13 -12.90 -12.08
N ILE A 24 4.83 -13.17 -11.93
CA ILE A 24 4.33 -13.94 -10.77
C ILE A 24 4.90 -15.36 -10.76
N ASP A 25 4.98 -16.02 -11.90
CA ASP A 25 5.63 -17.34 -12.01
C ASP A 25 7.12 -17.26 -11.66
N PHE A 26 7.81 -16.21 -12.12
CA PHE A 26 9.19 -15.94 -11.72
C PHE A 26 9.32 -15.74 -10.21
N TYR A 27 8.43 -14.94 -9.59
CA TYR A 27 8.46 -14.69 -8.14
C TYR A 27 8.35 -16.00 -7.35
N GLY A 28 7.39 -16.85 -7.70
CA GLY A 28 7.24 -18.15 -7.06
C GLY A 28 8.49 -19.04 -7.19
N LYS A 29 9.07 -19.09 -8.40
CA LYS A 29 10.29 -19.86 -8.68
C LYS A 29 11.49 -19.42 -7.83
N PHE A 30 11.64 -18.10 -7.60
CA PHE A 30 12.75 -17.53 -6.83
C PHE A 30 12.41 -17.26 -5.35
N LYS A 31 11.31 -17.84 -4.85
CA LYS A 31 10.89 -17.75 -3.45
C LYS A 31 10.63 -16.32 -2.97
N MET A 32 10.24 -15.46 -3.86
CA MET A 32 9.62 -14.18 -3.50
C MET A 32 8.19 -14.47 -3.03
N ASN A 33 7.68 -13.68 -2.11
CA ASN A 33 6.40 -13.99 -1.45
C ASN A 33 5.40 -12.85 -1.44
N SER A 34 5.69 -11.74 -2.10
CA SER A 34 4.71 -10.65 -2.23
C SER A 34 4.81 -9.91 -3.56
N TYR A 35 3.67 -9.57 -4.12
CA TYR A 35 3.53 -8.69 -5.27
C TYR A 35 2.51 -7.61 -4.94
N LEU A 36 2.97 -6.37 -4.85
CA LEU A 36 2.13 -5.22 -4.59
C LEU A 36 1.69 -4.57 -5.90
N TYR A 37 0.38 -4.60 -6.13
CA TYR A 37 -0.26 -4.01 -7.29
C TYR A 37 -0.71 -2.58 -6.98
N GLY A 38 -0.05 -1.58 -7.53
CA GLY A 38 -0.36 -0.17 -7.36
C GLY A 38 0.19 0.72 -8.47
N PRO A 39 -0.01 0.35 -9.79
CA PRO A 39 0.49 1.17 -10.89
C PRO A 39 -0.20 2.52 -10.93
N LYS A 40 0.57 3.61 -10.87
CA LYS A 40 0.07 4.99 -10.74
C LYS A 40 -0.89 5.40 -11.88
N ASN A 41 -0.76 4.80 -13.05
CA ASN A 41 -1.62 5.08 -14.21
C ASN A 41 -2.88 4.19 -14.27
N ASP A 42 -3.12 3.34 -13.26
CA ASP A 42 -4.42 2.67 -13.09
C ASP A 42 -5.40 3.65 -12.44
N PRO A 43 -6.43 4.13 -13.19
CA PRO A 43 -7.34 5.14 -12.67
C PRO A 43 -8.30 4.61 -11.58
N TYR A 44 -8.38 3.29 -11.40
CA TYR A 44 -9.24 2.66 -10.39
C TYR A 44 -8.48 2.29 -9.11
N HIS A 45 -7.16 2.26 -9.16
CA HIS A 45 -6.27 2.24 -8.00
C HIS A 45 -6.08 3.66 -7.43
N SER A 46 -6.03 4.67 -8.31
CA SER A 46 -5.76 6.06 -8.00
C SER A 46 -6.88 6.98 -8.54
N CYS A 47 -6.60 8.29 -8.59
CA CYS A 47 -7.49 9.23 -9.26
C CYS A 47 -7.58 8.98 -10.78
N PRO A 48 -8.73 9.29 -11.38
CA PRO A 48 -9.91 9.89 -10.75
C PRO A 48 -10.93 8.87 -10.20
N ASN A 49 -10.76 7.57 -10.44
CA ASN A 49 -11.83 6.58 -10.30
C ASN A 49 -11.62 5.61 -9.12
N TRP A 50 -10.76 5.94 -8.13
CA TRP A 50 -10.54 5.04 -6.99
C TRP A 50 -11.82 4.73 -6.21
N ARG A 51 -12.84 5.62 -6.26
CA ARG A 51 -14.15 5.42 -5.65
C ARG A 51 -15.04 4.43 -6.39
N LEU A 52 -14.74 4.14 -7.67
CA LEU A 52 -15.57 3.31 -8.54
C LEU A 52 -15.10 1.86 -8.57
N PRO A 53 -16.00 0.90 -8.83
CA PRO A 53 -15.60 -0.48 -9.10
C PRO A 53 -14.74 -0.54 -10.36
N TYR A 54 -13.87 -1.56 -10.44
CA TYR A 54 -13.20 -1.88 -11.69
C TYR A 54 -14.22 -2.30 -12.75
N PRO A 55 -14.02 -1.93 -14.03
CA PRO A 55 -14.77 -2.53 -15.12
C PRO A 55 -14.58 -4.06 -15.16
N GLU A 56 -15.52 -4.77 -15.74
CA GLU A 56 -15.58 -6.24 -15.71
C GLU A 56 -14.30 -6.91 -16.22
N LYS A 57 -13.76 -6.40 -17.33
CA LYS A 57 -12.52 -6.93 -17.93
C LYS A 57 -11.33 -6.77 -16.99
N GLU A 58 -11.14 -5.58 -16.44
CA GLU A 58 -10.04 -5.26 -15.52
C GLU A 58 -10.17 -6.05 -14.21
N ALA A 59 -11.39 -6.16 -13.68
CA ALA A 59 -11.67 -7.00 -12.52
C ALA A 59 -11.35 -8.48 -12.79
N GLY A 60 -11.70 -8.98 -13.97
CA GLY A 60 -11.34 -10.33 -14.43
C GLY A 60 -9.84 -10.53 -14.48
N ASN A 61 -9.09 -9.59 -15.08
CA ASN A 61 -7.63 -9.64 -15.11
C ASN A 61 -7.02 -9.67 -13.70
N ILE A 62 -7.50 -8.82 -12.79
CA ILE A 62 -7.03 -8.82 -11.40
C ILE A 62 -7.30 -10.17 -10.73
N LYS A 63 -8.48 -10.75 -10.94
CA LYS A 63 -8.80 -12.07 -10.39
C LYS A 63 -7.83 -13.16 -10.88
N GLU A 64 -7.46 -13.15 -12.16
CA GLU A 64 -6.47 -14.07 -12.71
C GLU A 64 -5.09 -13.88 -12.06
N LEU A 65 -4.66 -12.64 -11.79
CA LEU A 65 -3.41 -12.35 -11.07
C LEU A 65 -3.45 -12.88 -9.63
N ILE A 66 -4.58 -12.71 -8.92
CA ILE A 66 -4.77 -13.24 -7.57
C ILE A 66 -4.62 -14.77 -7.57
N GLU A 67 -5.26 -15.45 -8.50
CA GLU A 67 -5.18 -16.91 -8.62
C GLU A 67 -3.75 -17.38 -9.00
N ALA A 68 -3.06 -16.65 -9.87
CA ALA A 68 -1.66 -16.94 -10.21
C ALA A 68 -0.75 -16.76 -8.98
N CYS A 69 -0.92 -15.69 -8.22
CA CYS A 69 -0.19 -15.45 -6.98
C CYS A 69 -0.42 -16.59 -5.98
N LYS A 70 -1.68 -16.99 -5.77
CA LYS A 70 -2.04 -18.11 -4.88
C LYS A 70 -1.36 -19.42 -5.28
N ARG A 71 -1.36 -19.78 -6.57
CA ARG A 71 -0.67 -20.98 -7.08
C ARG A 71 0.84 -20.92 -6.83
N ASN A 72 1.44 -19.74 -6.89
CA ASN A 72 2.87 -19.51 -6.71
C ASN A 72 3.27 -19.22 -5.25
N ARG A 73 2.34 -19.23 -4.30
CA ARG A 73 2.56 -18.88 -2.87
C ARG A 73 3.12 -17.47 -2.72
N VAL A 74 2.59 -16.55 -3.50
CA VAL A 74 2.88 -15.12 -3.48
C VAL A 74 1.63 -14.40 -2.97
N ASP A 75 1.77 -13.51 -2.01
CA ASP A 75 0.67 -12.65 -1.59
C ASP A 75 0.41 -11.59 -2.68
N PHE A 76 -0.81 -11.55 -3.19
CA PHE A 76 -1.26 -10.44 -4.01
C PHE A 76 -1.72 -9.32 -3.09
N VAL A 77 -0.96 -8.24 -3.02
CA VAL A 77 -1.31 -7.06 -2.22
C VAL A 77 -1.91 -6.01 -3.14
N TRP A 78 -3.18 -5.71 -2.93
CA TRP A 78 -3.82 -4.64 -3.70
C TRP A 78 -3.69 -3.31 -2.97
N ALA A 79 -3.15 -2.31 -3.67
CA ALA A 79 -2.98 -0.97 -3.13
C ALA A 79 -4.04 -0.01 -3.65
N ILE A 80 -4.40 0.99 -2.85
CA ILE A 80 -5.19 2.15 -3.25
C ILE A 80 -4.41 3.44 -2.96
N HIS A 81 -4.54 4.44 -3.84
CA HIS A 81 -3.85 5.73 -3.75
C HIS A 81 -4.85 6.89 -3.82
N PRO A 82 -5.60 7.15 -2.73
CA PRO A 82 -6.71 8.11 -2.73
C PRO A 82 -6.27 9.54 -2.44
N GLY A 83 -5.01 9.76 -2.07
CA GLY A 83 -4.54 10.98 -1.41
C GLY A 83 -4.61 12.26 -2.23
N GLN A 84 -4.75 12.18 -3.56
CA GLN A 84 -4.82 13.37 -4.42
C GLN A 84 -6.11 14.15 -4.24
N ASP A 85 -7.22 13.48 -3.92
CA ASP A 85 -8.55 14.12 -3.88
C ASP A 85 -9.46 13.64 -2.74
N ILE A 86 -8.93 12.91 -1.78
CA ILE A 86 -9.68 12.46 -0.60
C ILE A 86 -10.19 13.65 0.21
N LYS A 87 -11.48 13.61 0.57
CA LYS A 87 -12.15 14.71 1.27
C LYS A 87 -12.18 14.54 2.79
N TRP A 88 -11.67 13.44 3.33
CA TRP A 88 -11.67 13.16 4.77
C TRP A 88 -13.05 13.23 5.44
N ASN A 89 -14.09 12.82 4.74
CA ASN A 89 -15.46 12.74 5.21
C ASN A 89 -15.98 11.30 5.24
N GLU A 90 -17.15 11.11 5.80
CA GLU A 90 -17.77 9.78 5.89
C GLU A 90 -18.09 9.17 4.52
N GLU A 91 -18.45 9.99 3.54
CA GLU A 91 -18.73 9.53 2.17
C GLU A 91 -17.49 8.86 1.55
N ASP A 92 -16.33 9.52 1.62
CA ASP A 92 -15.08 8.95 1.09
C ASP A 92 -14.60 7.75 1.90
N TYR A 93 -14.83 7.74 3.20
CA TYR A 93 -14.56 6.55 4.02
C TYR A 93 -15.41 5.35 3.55
N GLN A 94 -16.70 5.54 3.32
CA GLN A 94 -17.57 4.47 2.81
C GLN A 94 -17.17 4.03 1.40
N ASN A 95 -16.75 4.96 0.54
CA ASN A 95 -16.20 4.63 -0.78
C ASN A 95 -14.96 3.73 -0.67
N LEU A 96 -14.05 4.00 0.26
CA LEU A 96 -12.88 3.15 0.54
C LEU A 96 -13.29 1.76 1.03
N VAL A 97 -14.18 1.68 2.02
CA VAL A 97 -14.67 0.41 2.55
C VAL A 97 -15.37 -0.41 1.48
N ASN A 98 -16.20 0.23 0.65
CA ASN A 98 -16.87 -0.42 -0.47
C ASN A 98 -15.85 -0.97 -1.48
N LYS A 99 -14.84 -0.18 -1.84
CA LYS A 99 -13.77 -0.60 -2.74
C LYS A 99 -13.00 -1.80 -2.17
N PHE A 100 -12.64 -1.74 -0.89
CA PHE A 100 -11.96 -2.85 -0.21
C PHE A 100 -12.81 -4.12 -0.19
N ASN A 101 -14.12 -4.01 0.03
CA ASN A 101 -15.03 -5.16 -0.05
C ASN A 101 -15.08 -5.74 -1.46
N LEU A 102 -15.17 -4.93 -2.51
CA LEU A 102 -15.13 -5.39 -3.90
C LEU A 102 -13.83 -6.16 -4.20
N MET A 103 -12.69 -5.65 -3.76
CA MET A 103 -11.41 -6.32 -3.95
C MET A 103 -11.30 -7.60 -3.11
N TYR A 104 -11.82 -7.59 -1.89
CA TYR A 104 -11.92 -8.78 -1.04
C TYR A 104 -12.77 -9.89 -1.69
N ASP A 105 -13.89 -9.52 -2.30
CA ASP A 105 -14.78 -10.45 -3.02
C ASP A 105 -14.13 -11.03 -4.28
N LEU A 106 -13.21 -10.31 -4.91
CA LEU A 106 -12.35 -10.83 -5.97
C LEU A 106 -11.29 -11.83 -5.47
N GLY A 107 -11.02 -11.86 -4.16
CA GLY A 107 -10.07 -12.78 -3.54
C GLY A 107 -8.85 -12.12 -2.90
N VAL A 108 -8.73 -10.79 -2.91
CA VAL A 108 -7.64 -10.07 -2.23
C VAL A 108 -7.69 -10.31 -0.72
N ARG A 109 -6.53 -10.61 -0.12
CA ARG A 109 -6.38 -10.84 1.32
C ARG A 109 -5.27 -10.01 1.97
N ALA A 110 -4.56 -9.21 1.20
CA ALA A 110 -3.59 -8.23 1.69
C ALA A 110 -3.80 -6.90 0.97
N PHE A 111 -3.73 -5.81 1.71
CA PHE A 111 -4.09 -4.48 1.24
C PHE A 111 -3.02 -3.45 1.57
N ALA A 112 -2.97 -2.39 0.77
CA ALA A 112 -2.10 -1.25 1.03
C ALA A 112 -2.83 0.07 0.75
N LEU A 113 -2.48 1.12 1.50
CA LEU A 113 -2.79 2.50 1.17
C LEU A 113 -1.51 3.25 0.84
N PHE A 114 -1.53 3.96 -0.26
CA PHE A 114 -0.40 4.78 -0.71
C PHE A 114 -0.76 6.26 -0.59
N PHE A 115 0.11 7.02 0.07
CA PHE A 115 0.03 8.48 0.21
C PHE A 115 1.31 9.17 -0.30
N ASP A 116 2.12 8.44 -1.08
CA ASP A 116 3.31 8.97 -1.72
C ASP A 116 2.98 9.90 -2.87
N ASP A 117 3.86 10.84 -3.15
CA ASP A 117 3.81 11.77 -4.30
C ASP A 117 2.51 12.56 -4.41
N ILE A 118 1.94 12.98 -3.29
CA ILE A 118 0.73 13.79 -3.21
C ILE A 118 1.02 15.16 -2.58
N SER A 119 0.06 16.06 -2.69
CA SER A 119 0.11 17.39 -2.07
C SER A 119 -1.23 17.76 -1.43
N GLY A 120 -1.24 18.87 -0.69
CA GLY A 120 -2.47 19.40 -0.09
C GLY A 120 -2.95 18.60 1.12
N GLU A 121 -4.26 18.57 1.32
CA GLU A 121 -4.90 17.97 2.50
C GLU A 121 -4.69 16.45 2.64
N GLY A 122 -4.42 15.76 1.52
CA GLY A 122 -4.10 14.32 1.54
C GLY A 122 -2.84 13.98 2.33
N THR A 123 -1.93 14.93 2.51
CA THR A 123 -0.64 14.73 3.22
C THR A 123 -0.76 14.78 4.75
N ASN A 124 -1.93 15.07 5.30
CA ASN A 124 -2.12 15.22 6.74
C ASN A 124 -1.93 13.88 7.49
N PRO A 125 -0.86 13.70 8.26
CA PRO A 125 -0.52 12.42 8.87
C PRO A 125 -1.51 11.99 9.96
N VAL A 126 -2.16 12.94 10.63
CA VAL A 126 -3.19 12.63 11.65
C VAL A 126 -4.40 12.00 10.95
N LYS A 127 -4.89 12.62 9.90
CA LYS A 127 -6.01 12.08 9.11
C LYS A 127 -5.69 10.74 8.45
N GLN A 128 -4.44 10.57 7.98
CA GLN A 128 -3.96 9.30 7.43
C GLN A 128 -3.99 8.19 8.48
N THR A 129 -3.45 8.44 9.67
CA THR A 129 -3.43 7.42 10.74
C THR A 129 -4.81 7.12 11.30
N GLU A 130 -5.68 8.11 11.45
CA GLU A 130 -7.09 7.90 11.82
C GLU A 130 -7.83 7.01 10.83
N LEU A 131 -7.68 7.28 9.53
CA LEU A 131 -8.26 6.47 8.47
C LEU A 131 -7.76 5.02 8.51
N LEU A 132 -6.44 4.84 8.59
CA LEU A 132 -5.80 3.53 8.64
C LEU A 132 -6.23 2.72 9.86
N ASN A 133 -6.28 3.34 11.03
CA ASN A 133 -6.74 2.69 12.25
C ASN A 133 -8.22 2.28 12.16
N ARG A 134 -9.05 3.15 11.59
CA ARG A 134 -10.47 2.86 11.37
C ARG A 134 -10.66 1.69 10.39
N LEU A 135 -9.94 1.68 9.26
CA LEU A 135 -9.96 0.57 8.31
C LEU A 135 -9.46 -0.74 8.94
N THR A 136 -8.42 -0.67 9.77
CA THR A 136 -7.93 -1.85 10.49
C THR A 136 -9.00 -2.43 11.39
N LYS A 137 -9.73 -1.60 12.13
CA LYS A 137 -10.81 -2.04 13.01
C LYS A 137 -12.01 -2.55 12.22
N ASP A 138 -12.52 -1.75 11.29
CA ASP A 138 -13.83 -1.94 10.66
C ASP A 138 -13.78 -2.93 9.50
N PHE A 139 -12.61 -3.11 8.88
CA PHE A 139 -12.43 -4.00 7.74
C PHE A 139 -11.46 -5.15 8.07
N VAL A 140 -10.17 -4.86 8.35
CA VAL A 140 -9.16 -5.92 8.50
C VAL A 140 -9.53 -6.90 9.61
N LYS A 141 -9.79 -6.39 10.82
CA LYS A 141 -10.14 -7.23 11.98
C LYS A 141 -11.53 -7.87 11.87
N SER A 142 -12.47 -7.20 11.19
CA SER A 142 -13.83 -7.72 11.04
C SER A 142 -13.92 -8.90 10.07
N LYS A 143 -13.08 -8.95 9.03
CA LYS A 143 -13.06 -10.07 8.07
C LYS A 143 -12.42 -11.34 8.64
N GLY A 144 -11.43 -11.19 9.50
CA GLY A 144 -10.77 -12.31 10.17
C GLY A 144 -9.74 -13.08 9.33
N ASP A 145 -9.77 -12.97 8.01
CA ASP A 145 -8.85 -13.62 7.07
C ASP A 145 -8.07 -12.64 6.16
N VAL A 146 -8.18 -11.34 6.41
CA VAL A 146 -7.28 -10.34 5.82
C VAL A 146 -5.93 -10.44 6.53
N ALA A 147 -4.88 -10.73 5.75
CA ALA A 147 -3.58 -11.06 6.29
C ALA A 147 -2.88 -9.84 6.92
N TYR A 148 -2.91 -8.69 6.25
CA TYR A 148 -2.30 -7.45 6.72
C TYR A 148 -2.75 -6.22 5.93
N LEU A 149 -2.47 -5.07 6.51
CA LEU A 149 -2.54 -3.76 5.87
C LEU A 149 -1.17 -3.10 5.94
N THR A 150 -0.74 -2.48 4.84
CA THR A 150 0.48 -1.69 4.77
C THR A 150 0.16 -0.25 4.37
N VAL A 151 1.07 0.67 4.67
CA VAL A 151 0.95 2.05 4.24
C VAL A 151 2.27 2.56 3.67
N CYS A 152 2.23 3.25 2.53
CA CYS A 152 3.29 4.13 2.11
C CYS A 152 2.95 5.56 2.59
N PRO A 153 3.66 6.12 3.56
CA PRO A 153 3.40 7.48 4.03
C PRO A 153 3.79 8.49 2.94
N THR A 154 3.32 9.73 3.06
CA THR A 154 3.78 10.82 2.18
C THR A 154 5.28 11.03 2.32
N ASP A 155 5.77 11.00 3.56
CA ASP A 155 7.21 11.14 3.89
C ASP A 155 7.89 9.75 3.91
N TYR A 156 7.97 9.10 2.76
CA TYR A 156 8.51 7.74 2.62
C TYR A 156 10.04 7.66 2.52
N SER A 157 10.74 8.79 2.55
CA SER A 157 12.19 8.89 2.63
C SER A 157 12.62 9.98 3.60
N LYS A 158 13.86 9.88 4.12
CA LYS A 158 14.42 10.89 5.02
C LYS A 158 14.52 12.27 4.36
N LEU A 159 14.73 12.31 3.04
CA LEU A 159 14.76 13.56 2.28
C LEU A 159 13.43 14.32 2.39
N TRP A 160 12.31 13.63 2.32
CA TRP A 160 10.97 14.22 2.45
C TRP A 160 10.59 14.51 3.89
N ALA A 161 10.97 13.62 4.82
CA ALA A 161 10.70 13.77 6.25
C ALA A 161 11.58 14.81 6.94
N ASN A 162 12.67 15.24 6.32
CA ASN A 162 13.58 16.26 6.83
C ASN A 162 13.09 17.66 6.39
N PRO A 163 13.08 18.70 7.22
CA PRO A 163 13.66 18.82 8.56
C PRO A 163 12.71 18.52 9.72
N THR A 164 11.62 17.82 9.51
CA THR A 164 10.60 17.54 10.54
C THR A 164 10.78 16.16 11.21
N PRO A 165 11.90 15.90 11.95
CA PRO A 165 12.19 14.59 12.53
C PRO A 165 11.16 14.13 13.59
N GLN A 166 10.29 15.02 14.04
CA GLN A 166 9.20 14.77 14.99
C GLN A 166 7.82 15.01 14.34
N GLY A 167 7.78 15.11 13.00
CA GLY A 167 6.57 15.39 12.23
C GLY A 167 5.73 14.15 11.95
N SER A 168 5.47 13.90 10.67
CA SER A 168 4.56 12.86 10.21
C SER A 168 4.94 11.45 10.67
N LEU A 169 6.22 11.08 10.61
CA LEU A 169 6.67 9.74 11.01
C LEU A 169 6.53 9.49 12.52
N ALA A 170 6.73 10.51 13.34
CA ALA A 170 6.50 10.41 14.79
C ALA A 170 5.00 10.21 15.10
N ILE A 171 4.11 10.92 14.39
CA ILE A 171 2.66 10.72 14.49
C ILE A 171 2.29 9.29 14.12
N TYR A 172 2.84 8.75 13.04
CA TYR A 172 2.68 7.34 12.67
C TYR A 172 3.12 6.40 13.80
N GLY A 173 4.30 6.65 14.38
CA GLY A 173 4.84 5.84 15.47
C GLY A 173 4.00 5.84 16.73
N GLU A 174 3.32 6.95 17.02
CA GLU A 174 2.55 7.13 18.26
C GLU A 174 1.09 6.70 18.14
N THR A 175 0.49 6.84 16.96
CA THR A 175 -0.96 6.71 16.78
C THR A 175 -1.38 5.56 15.90
N LEU A 176 -0.51 5.07 14.99
CA LEU A 176 -0.87 4.02 14.05
C LEU A 176 -0.96 2.64 14.73
N ASP A 177 -2.03 1.89 14.45
CA ASP A 177 -2.18 0.49 14.92
C ASP A 177 -0.89 -0.31 14.63
N PRO A 178 -0.33 -1.00 15.63
CA PRO A 178 0.96 -1.68 15.51
C PRO A 178 0.98 -2.82 14.48
N SER A 179 -0.17 -3.30 14.04
CA SER A 179 -0.26 -4.33 12.99
C SER A 179 -0.03 -3.79 11.58
N ILE A 180 -0.06 -2.47 11.39
CA ILE A 180 0.13 -1.85 10.08
C ILE A 180 1.61 -1.70 9.78
N GLU A 181 2.07 -2.25 8.67
CA GLU A 181 3.45 -2.11 8.19
C GLU A 181 3.63 -0.77 7.46
N VAL A 182 4.78 -0.13 7.63
CA VAL A 182 5.07 1.21 7.08
C VAL A 182 6.24 1.13 6.11
N PHE A 183 6.00 1.52 4.85
CA PHE A 183 7.04 1.57 3.81
C PHE A 183 8.06 2.67 4.05
N TRP A 184 9.29 2.37 3.67
CA TRP A 184 10.42 3.28 3.72
C TRP A 184 11.42 2.98 2.61
N THR A 185 11.94 4.00 1.92
CA THR A 185 12.92 3.81 0.84
C THR A 185 14.36 4.07 1.26
N GLY A 186 14.57 4.74 2.39
CA GLY A 186 15.91 5.11 2.87
C GLY A 186 16.14 6.61 2.99
N ASP A 187 17.38 7.05 2.94
CA ASP A 187 17.71 8.47 3.08
C ASP A 187 17.22 9.30 1.90
N VAL A 188 17.15 8.70 0.72
CA VAL A 188 16.58 9.24 -0.52
C VAL A 188 15.71 8.18 -1.18
N VAL A 189 15.04 8.50 -2.30
CA VAL A 189 14.12 7.60 -3.00
C VAL A 189 14.83 6.32 -3.48
N CYS A 190 16.02 6.45 -4.04
CA CYS A 190 16.88 5.32 -4.42
C CYS A 190 18.11 5.36 -3.51
N SER A 191 18.11 4.58 -2.46
CA SER A 191 19.10 4.66 -1.37
C SER A 191 19.67 3.30 -1.03
N ASP A 192 20.90 3.30 -0.55
CA ASP A 192 21.44 2.15 0.14
C ASP A 192 20.75 1.97 1.50
N LEU A 193 20.54 0.71 1.88
CA LEU A 193 20.02 0.37 3.19
C LEU A 193 21.17 0.22 4.17
N THR A 194 21.26 1.16 5.10
CA THR A 194 22.28 1.16 6.16
C THR A 194 21.62 0.97 7.54
N PRO A 195 22.36 0.45 8.53
CA PRO A 195 21.87 0.40 9.91
C PRO A 195 21.42 1.78 10.41
N GLU A 196 22.13 2.84 10.05
CA GLU A 196 21.83 4.21 10.49
C GLU A 196 20.47 4.70 9.96
N THR A 197 20.15 4.44 8.67
CA THR A 197 18.85 4.83 8.12
C THR A 197 17.73 4.01 8.74
N LEU A 198 17.97 2.72 9.01
CA LEU A 198 17.01 1.84 9.69
C LEU A 198 16.74 2.30 11.12
N ASP A 199 17.77 2.58 11.90
CA ASP A 199 17.64 3.09 13.27
C ASP A 199 16.91 4.43 13.28
N TRP A 200 17.22 5.30 12.31
CA TRP A 200 16.58 6.59 12.18
C TRP A 200 15.08 6.48 11.94
N VAL A 201 14.63 5.66 11.01
CA VAL A 201 13.19 5.51 10.71
C VAL A 201 12.47 4.69 11.79
N ASN A 202 13.05 3.57 12.23
CA ASN A 202 12.43 2.67 13.20
C ASN A 202 12.16 3.35 14.55
N SER A 203 13.08 4.24 14.99
CA SER A 203 12.90 5.02 16.21
C SER A 203 11.71 5.98 16.14
N ARG A 204 11.38 6.48 14.95
CA ARG A 204 10.24 7.40 14.72
C ARG A 204 8.92 6.65 14.54
N ILE A 205 8.87 5.67 13.67
CA ILE A 205 7.63 4.90 13.42
C ILE A 205 7.37 3.84 14.49
N LYS A 206 8.31 3.63 15.43
CA LYS A 206 8.24 2.68 16.57
C LYS A 206 7.93 1.24 16.14
N ARG A 207 8.43 0.86 14.99
CA ARG A 207 8.34 -0.48 14.41
C ARG A 207 9.40 -0.69 13.34
N PRO A 208 9.71 -1.94 12.95
CA PRO A 208 10.57 -2.17 11.79
C PRO A 208 9.93 -1.58 10.53
N ALA A 209 10.71 -0.86 9.73
CA ALA A 209 10.28 -0.37 8.43
C ALA A 209 10.13 -1.52 7.43
N TYR A 210 9.20 -1.36 6.50
CA TYR A 210 9.00 -2.26 5.37
C TYR A 210 9.68 -1.65 4.13
N PHE A 211 10.68 -2.37 3.56
CA PHE A 211 11.43 -1.97 2.36
C PHE A 211 10.97 -2.75 1.15
#